data_ae65bae9075d397224353095bf8d1aa2
#
_entry.id   ae65bae9075d397224353095bf8d1aa2
#
_cell.length_a   1.000
_cell.length_b   1.000
_cell.length_c   1.000
_cell.angle_alpha   90.00
_cell.angle_beta   90.00
_cell.angle_gamma   90.00
#
_symmetry.space_group_name_H-M   'P 1'
#
loop_
_entity.id
_entity.type
_entity.pdbx_description
1 polymer ?
#
loop_
_entity_poly.entity_id
_entity_poly.type
_entity_poly.pdbx_seq_one_letter_code
_entity_poly.pdbx_strand_id
1 'polypeptide(L)' 'MPMGNAVFPNAVDPKYSKESEGKARMHTCVDQYNANKATNANGGMKWIQKGGGYYSECSKKLKGAA' A
#
# COMPACT_ATOMS: atom_id res chain seq x y z
N MET A 1 -1.33 10.51 -20.74
CA MET A 1 -2.10 10.91 -19.57
C MET A 1 -1.58 10.22 -18.32
N PRO A 2 -1.12 10.96 -17.37
CA PRO A 2 -0.60 10.31 -16.18
C PRO A 2 -1.71 9.57 -15.46
N MET A 3 -1.35 8.45 -14.89
CA MET A 3 -2.24 7.74 -14.00
C MET A 3 -2.57 8.65 -12.84
N GLY A 4 -3.74 8.50 -12.29
CA GLY A 4 -4.03 9.17 -11.04
C GLY A 4 -2.98 8.77 -10.02
N ASN A 5 -2.64 9.66 -9.13
CA ASN A 5 -1.64 9.37 -8.12
C ASN A 5 -2.19 8.36 -7.12
N ALA A 6 -1.48 7.26 -6.96
CA ALA A 6 -1.81 6.32 -5.93
C ALA A 6 -1.39 6.89 -4.57
N VAL A 7 -2.26 6.74 -3.58
CA VAL A 7 -1.93 7.15 -2.23
C VAL A 7 -1.33 5.96 -1.49
N PHE A 8 -0.17 6.14 -0.92
CA PHE A 8 0.52 5.11 -0.17
C PHE A 8 0.71 5.58 1.27
N PRO A 9 0.68 4.64 2.24
CA PRO A 9 0.96 5.04 3.63
C PRO A 9 2.42 5.45 3.78
N ASN A 10 2.67 6.36 4.70
CA ASN A 10 4.02 6.85 4.94
C ASN A 10 4.83 5.92 5.85
N ALA A 11 4.15 5.14 6.65
CA ALA A 11 4.78 4.24 7.60
C ALA A 11 3.79 3.16 7.99
N VAL A 12 4.30 2.10 8.59
CA VAL A 12 3.46 1.03 9.11
C VAL A 12 2.56 1.59 10.20
N ASP A 13 1.27 1.24 10.14
CA ASP A 13 0.30 1.70 11.13
C ASP A 13 0.65 1.13 12.51
N PRO A 14 0.71 1.98 13.54
CA PRO A 14 1.05 1.51 14.89
C PRO A 14 0.13 0.42 15.44
N LYS A 15 -1.11 0.35 14.97
CA LYS A 15 -2.02 -0.69 15.43
C LYS A 15 -1.57 -2.09 15.04
N TYR A 16 -0.66 -2.19 14.10
CA TYR A 16 -0.09 -3.47 13.67
C TYR A 16 1.29 -3.72 14.23
N SER A 17 1.72 -2.91 15.20
CA SER A 17 3.08 -2.98 15.73
C SER A 17 3.41 -4.31 16.41
N LYS A 18 2.40 -5.05 16.83
CA LYS A 18 2.60 -6.34 17.47
C LYS A 18 2.76 -7.48 16.49
N GLU A 19 2.53 -7.22 15.21
CA GLU A 19 2.69 -8.23 14.17
C GLU A 19 4.10 -8.21 13.64
N SER A 20 4.48 -9.27 12.90
CA SER A 20 5.77 -9.25 12.23
C SER A 20 5.80 -8.11 11.23
N GLU A 21 6.99 -7.62 10.91
CA GLU A 21 7.14 -6.49 9.98
C GLU A 21 6.44 -6.73 8.66
N GLY A 22 6.60 -7.91 8.10
CA GLY A 22 5.99 -8.24 6.83
C GLY A 22 4.47 -8.18 6.86
N LYS A 23 3.88 -8.75 7.92
CA LYS A 23 2.43 -8.71 8.10
C LYS A 23 1.94 -7.31 8.37
N ALA A 24 2.65 -6.56 9.20
CA ALA A 24 2.28 -5.20 9.52
C ALA A 24 2.27 -4.33 8.28
N ARG A 25 3.29 -4.46 7.43
CA ARG A 25 3.33 -3.74 6.15
C ARG A 25 2.17 -4.14 5.26
N MET A 26 1.90 -5.44 5.17
CA MET A 26 0.81 -5.93 4.33
C MET A 26 -0.53 -5.37 4.79
N HIS A 27 -0.80 -5.44 6.10
CA HIS A 27 -2.06 -4.94 6.63
C HIS A 27 -2.21 -3.45 6.45
N THR A 28 -1.13 -2.70 6.64
CA THR A 28 -1.15 -1.25 6.43
C THR A 28 -1.48 -0.94 4.98
N CYS A 29 -0.86 -1.68 4.06
CA CYS A 29 -1.13 -1.49 2.64
C CYS A 29 -2.55 -1.88 2.26
N VAL A 30 -3.08 -2.97 2.83
CA VAL A 30 -4.46 -3.38 2.59
C VAL A 30 -5.43 -2.30 3.04
N ASP A 31 -5.22 -1.75 4.22
CA ASP A 31 -6.09 -0.70 4.74
C ASP A 31 -6.08 0.52 3.82
N GLN A 32 -4.91 0.92 3.39
CA GLN A 32 -4.80 2.08 2.50
C GLN A 32 -5.42 1.80 1.15
N TYR A 33 -5.20 0.60 0.62
CA TYR A 33 -5.79 0.22 -0.66
C TYR A 33 -7.31 0.27 -0.61
N ASN A 34 -7.89 -0.26 0.46
CA ASN A 34 -9.34 -0.25 0.62
C ASN A 34 -9.89 1.16 0.78
N ALA A 35 -9.20 2.00 1.54
CA ALA A 35 -9.59 3.39 1.68
C ALA A 35 -9.50 4.12 0.35
N ASN A 36 -8.48 3.82 -0.45
CA ASN A 36 -8.30 4.45 -1.75
C ASN A 36 -9.40 4.08 -2.74
N LYS A 37 -10.04 2.92 -2.57
CA LYS A 37 -11.11 2.52 -3.47
C LYS A 37 -12.26 3.53 -3.48
N ALA A 38 -12.54 4.12 -2.32
CA ALA A 38 -13.63 5.08 -2.20
C ALA A 38 -13.36 6.34 -3.00
N THR A 39 -12.09 6.70 -3.20
CA THR A 39 -11.71 7.91 -3.92
C THR A 39 -10.97 7.60 -5.22
N ASN A 40 -10.91 6.32 -5.59
CA ASN A 40 -10.21 5.88 -6.79
C ASN A 40 -8.73 6.29 -6.77
N ALA A 41 -8.12 6.19 -5.61
CA ALA A 41 -6.75 6.68 -5.38
C ALA A 41 -5.69 5.57 -5.41
N ASN A 42 -5.96 4.50 -6.15
CA ASN A 42 -5.00 3.41 -6.31
C ASN A 42 -4.15 3.53 -7.59
N GLY A 43 -4.26 4.64 -8.30
CA GLY A 43 -3.50 4.85 -9.52
C GLY A 43 -3.80 3.83 -10.60
N GLY A 44 -4.99 3.26 -10.58
CA GLY A 44 -5.37 2.24 -11.56
C GLY A 44 -4.78 0.87 -11.29
N MET A 45 -4.04 0.70 -10.20
CA MET A 45 -3.40 -0.56 -9.88
C MET A 45 -4.34 -1.51 -9.16
N LYS A 46 -4.19 -2.79 -9.46
CA LYS A 46 -4.84 -3.83 -8.69
C LYS A 46 -3.96 -4.16 -7.50
N TRP A 47 -4.50 -4.89 -6.55
CA TRP A 47 -3.74 -5.29 -5.37
C TRP A 47 -2.47 -6.05 -5.77
N ILE A 48 -2.64 -7.05 -6.62
CA ILE A 48 -1.52 -7.78 -7.19
C ILE A 48 -1.77 -7.86 -8.69
N GLN A 49 -0.77 -7.50 -9.48
CA GLN A 49 -0.89 -7.59 -10.93
C GLN A 49 0.47 -7.88 -11.53
N LYS A 50 0.47 -8.36 -12.76
CA LYS A 50 1.71 -8.65 -13.46
C LYS A 50 2.50 -7.35 -13.64
N GLY A 51 3.76 -7.40 -13.29
CA GLY A 51 4.60 -6.22 -13.38
C GLY A 51 4.61 -5.34 -12.14
N GLY A 52 3.85 -5.72 -11.13
CA GLY A 52 3.83 -4.99 -9.86
C GLY A 52 2.52 -4.28 -9.60
N GLY A 53 1.78 -4.72 -8.60
CA GLY A 53 0.55 -4.08 -8.19
C GLY A 53 0.73 -3.14 -7.03
N TYR A 54 -0.37 -2.71 -6.46
CA TYR A 54 -0.35 -1.78 -5.34
C TYR A 54 0.47 -2.32 -4.17
N TYR A 55 0.26 -3.57 -3.81
CA TYR A 55 0.99 -4.18 -2.70
C TYR A 55 2.50 -4.14 -2.91
N SER A 56 2.94 -4.44 -4.11
CA SER A 56 4.35 -4.44 -4.43
C SER A 56 4.96 -3.06 -4.23
N GLU A 57 4.31 -2.03 -4.76
CA GLU A 57 4.80 -0.66 -4.63
C GLU A 57 4.71 -0.15 -3.20
N CYS A 58 3.60 -0.45 -2.53
CA CYS A 58 3.40 -0.05 -1.15
C CYS A 58 4.46 -0.68 -0.24
N SER A 59 4.69 -1.96 -0.41
CA SER A 59 5.68 -2.68 0.39
C SER A 59 7.08 -2.09 0.20
N LYS A 60 7.44 -1.77 -1.02
CA LYS A 60 8.73 -1.14 -1.31
C LYS A 60 8.88 0.19 -0.59
N LYS A 61 7.83 1.00 -0.61
CA LYS A 61 7.87 2.31 0.04
C LYS A 61 8.01 2.19 1.54
N LEU A 62 7.27 1.27 2.14
CA LEU A 62 7.35 1.08 3.58
C LEU A 62 8.69 0.49 4.00
N LYS A 63 9.21 -0.44 3.21
CA LYS A 63 10.50 -1.04 3.47
C LYS A 63 11.61 0.00 3.38
N GLY A 64 11.53 0.89 2.41
CA GLY A 64 12.49 1.94 2.25
C GLY A 64 12.42 3.00 3.34
N ALA A 65 11.25 3.15 3.99
CA ALA A 65 11.04 4.12 5.05
C ALA A 65 11.48 3.60 6.41
N ALA A 66 11.74 2.32 6.52
CA ALA A 66 12.09 1.69 7.81
C ALA A 66 13.53 2.00 8.26
#